data_db8796b0e69196445b34af9ee1c7c943
#
_entry.id   db8796b0e69196445b34af9ee1c7c943
#
_cell.length_a   1.000
_cell.length_b   1.000
_cell.length_c   1.000
_cell.angle_alpha   90.00
_cell.angle_beta   90.00
_cell.angle_gamma   90.00
#
_symmetry.space_group_name_H-M   'P 1'
#
loop_
_entity.id
_entity.type
_entity.pdbx_description
1 polymer ?
#
loop_
_entity_poly.entity_id
_entity_poly.type
_entity_poly.pdbx_seq_one_letter_code
_entity_poly.pdbx_strand_id
1 'polypeptide(L)'
;MISTKDLGEELAKISLDLAKRDNATYAELRLVNTRSEAVTVVNENPASEEAGTIGVGIRVLYNNLGWGFADTDELEHESIRETTKKALSLAKGASKLGIKVTRASEPVYVDKWETPVKKDPFRVPTETKYEYLQDTTKRMKENDVVARRATMSFDFIEKYFANSEGSKIFQTLSYAGVSAIVAAKGHTGVQRRSIQQNTGGGYELVDEMDLPGQALEITKDVLALTRAPTINEGKSDIILSGDQVALQVHESCGHPIELDRVLGYEANFAGRSFLQPDQLGKLQYGSEHVNIVMDATLDHGNGLGTFGYDDEGVKAQRKYAVKNGKFVGYLMSRETAPRVGETRSNGCMRAEYYKLPIIRMTNVSLEPGDWDYDEMIEDTRDGYLMVTNYGWSIDQKRYNFQFNTEKGYRIKNGSIGEMVRGPTYAGITPEFWNSCDAIGNKKSWVLWGTPNCGKGQPGQTMITGHGASPSRFRNIRVFGAS
;
A
#
# COMPACT_ATOMS: atom_id res chain seq x y z
N MET A 1 -10.54 -31.36 -10.16
CA MET A 1 -9.29 -30.58 -10.16
C MET A 1 -8.69 -30.62 -8.76
N ILE A 2 -7.39 -30.83 -8.66
CA ILE A 2 -6.67 -30.74 -7.37
C ILE A 2 -6.74 -29.30 -6.85
N SER A 3 -6.90 -29.11 -5.54
CA SER A 3 -6.94 -27.75 -4.97
C SER A 3 -5.54 -27.11 -4.97
N THR A 4 -5.46 -25.77 -5.01
CA THR A 4 -4.17 -25.06 -4.90
C THR A 4 -3.42 -25.44 -3.62
N LYS A 5 -4.13 -25.73 -2.53
CA LYS A 5 -3.53 -26.19 -1.27
C LYS A 5 -2.87 -27.56 -1.44
N ASP A 6 -3.60 -28.55 -1.96
CA ASP A 6 -3.09 -29.93 -2.10
C ASP A 6 -1.95 -30.00 -3.10
N LEU A 7 -2.07 -29.26 -4.22
CA LEU A 7 -0.99 -29.12 -5.20
C LEU A 7 0.25 -28.48 -4.55
N GLY A 8 0.07 -27.40 -3.81
CA GLY A 8 1.18 -26.74 -3.11
C GLY A 8 1.88 -27.64 -2.10
N GLU A 9 1.14 -28.48 -1.37
CA GLU A 9 1.70 -29.45 -0.43
C GLU A 9 2.54 -30.52 -1.15
N GLU A 10 2.05 -31.03 -2.28
CA GLU A 10 2.76 -31.98 -3.11
C GLU A 10 4.06 -31.42 -3.68
N LEU A 11 4.00 -30.24 -4.32
CA LEU A 11 5.16 -29.58 -4.93
C LEU A 11 6.21 -29.14 -3.90
N ALA A 12 5.76 -28.64 -2.73
CA ALA A 12 6.64 -28.28 -1.63
C ALA A 12 7.43 -29.49 -1.10
N LYS A 13 6.78 -30.64 -0.97
CA LYS A 13 7.46 -31.87 -0.54
C LYS A 13 8.61 -32.24 -1.49
N ILE A 14 8.38 -32.18 -2.81
CA ILE A 14 9.41 -32.48 -3.82
C ILE A 14 10.59 -31.52 -3.68
N SER A 15 10.32 -30.22 -3.63
CA SER A 15 11.36 -29.19 -3.57
C SER A 15 12.15 -29.23 -2.26
N LEU A 16 11.48 -29.30 -1.10
CA LEU A 16 12.12 -29.30 0.21
C LEU A 16 12.93 -30.58 0.46
N ASP A 17 12.45 -31.76 0.02
CA ASP A 17 13.19 -33.01 0.10
C ASP A 17 14.46 -32.96 -0.74
N LEU A 18 14.42 -32.39 -1.95
CA LEU A 18 15.57 -32.20 -2.80
C LEU A 18 16.57 -31.22 -2.19
N ALA A 19 16.14 -30.09 -1.71
CA ALA A 19 16.98 -29.08 -1.06
C ALA A 19 17.70 -29.67 0.18
N LYS A 20 16.98 -30.47 0.98
CA LYS A 20 17.55 -31.17 2.15
C LYS A 20 18.62 -32.18 1.77
N ARG A 21 18.39 -33.00 0.74
CA ARG A 21 19.38 -33.98 0.23
C ARG A 21 20.64 -33.29 -0.25
N ASP A 22 20.51 -32.06 -0.76
CA ASP A 22 21.63 -31.28 -1.29
C ASP A 22 22.28 -30.35 -0.25
N ASN A 23 21.98 -30.58 1.05
CA ASN A 23 22.51 -29.89 2.22
C ASN A 23 22.22 -28.39 2.27
N ALA A 24 21.05 -27.95 1.76
CA ALA A 24 20.59 -26.60 1.99
C ALA A 24 20.35 -26.34 3.49
N THR A 25 20.79 -25.20 4.01
CA THR A 25 20.55 -24.81 5.41
C THR A 25 19.12 -24.29 5.64
N TYR A 26 18.48 -23.84 4.56
CA TYR A 26 17.07 -23.47 4.56
C TYR A 26 16.53 -23.52 3.13
N ALA A 27 15.27 -23.87 3.00
CA ALA A 27 14.54 -23.77 1.74
C ALA A 27 13.07 -23.44 2.01
N GLU A 28 12.45 -22.74 1.06
CA GLU A 28 11.03 -22.46 1.05
C GLU A 28 10.47 -22.53 -0.36
N LEU A 29 9.18 -22.86 -0.45
CA LEU A 29 8.41 -22.85 -1.68
C LEU A 29 7.13 -22.04 -1.45
N ARG A 30 6.78 -21.18 -2.42
CA ARG A 30 5.52 -20.48 -2.51
C ARG A 30 4.83 -20.82 -3.82
N LEU A 31 3.67 -21.44 -3.76
CA LEU A 31 2.74 -21.54 -4.88
C LEU A 31 1.75 -20.39 -4.77
N VAL A 32 1.58 -19.61 -5.82
CA VAL A 32 0.63 -18.50 -5.90
C VAL A 32 -0.25 -18.70 -7.12
N ASN A 33 -1.56 -18.68 -6.90
CA ASN A 33 -2.60 -18.74 -7.93
C ASN A 33 -3.43 -17.46 -7.83
N THR A 34 -3.51 -16.70 -8.92
CA THR A 34 -4.21 -15.42 -8.96
C THR A 34 -5.33 -15.43 -9.97
N ARG A 35 -6.41 -14.73 -9.66
CA ARG A 35 -7.46 -14.36 -10.60
C ARG A 35 -7.79 -12.89 -10.36
N SER A 36 -7.88 -12.12 -11.44
CA SER A 36 -8.29 -10.72 -11.39
C SER A 36 -9.37 -10.42 -12.42
N GLU A 37 -10.21 -9.46 -12.12
CA GLU A 37 -11.21 -8.89 -13.01
C GLU A 37 -11.21 -7.38 -12.87
N ALA A 38 -11.12 -6.66 -13.98
CA ALA A 38 -11.28 -5.22 -14.05
C ALA A 38 -12.41 -4.87 -15.02
N VAL A 39 -13.36 -4.06 -14.55
CA VAL A 39 -14.49 -3.57 -15.35
C VAL A 39 -14.40 -2.05 -15.38
N THR A 40 -14.39 -1.47 -16.56
CA THR A 40 -14.22 -0.02 -16.75
C THR A 40 -15.27 0.50 -17.73
N VAL A 41 -15.79 1.69 -17.46
CA VAL A 41 -16.58 2.46 -18.43
C VAL A 41 -15.91 3.82 -18.63
N VAL A 42 -15.56 4.11 -19.89
CA VAL A 42 -15.00 5.41 -20.29
C VAL A 42 -16.01 6.14 -21.15
N ASN A 43 -16.45 7.29 -20.69
CA ASN A 43 -17.57 8.06 -21.24
C ASN A 43 -18.89 7.26 -21.22
N GLU A 44 -19.15 6.37 -22.11
CA GLU A 44 -20.29 5.45 -22.09
C GLU A 44 -19.89 4.07 -22.66
N ASN A 45 -18.59 3.88 -22.94
CA ASN A 45 -18.06 2.67 -23.54
C ASN A 45 -17.52 1.72 -22.48
N PRO A 46 -18.15 0.53 -22.30
CA PRO A 46 -17.69 -0.48 -21.35
C PRO A 46 -16.52 -1.29 -21.91
N ALA A 47 -15.66 -1.74 -21.03
CA ALA A 47 -14.61 -2.72 -21.27
C ALA A 47 -14.40 -3.57 -20.02
N SER A 48 -14.05 -4.84 -20.20
CA SER A 48 -13.61 -5.71 -19.11
C SER A 48 -12.36 -6.47 -19.50
N GLU A 49 -11.59 -6.79 -18.49
CA GLU A 49 -10.38 -7.60 -18.59
C GLU A 49 -10.39 -8.62 -17.46
N GLU A 50 -10.14 -9.87 -17.79
CA GLU A 50 -9.88 -10.94 -16.82
C GLU A 50 -8.45 -11.44 -17.03
N ALA A 51 -7.74 -11.68 -15.95
CA ALA A 51 -6.41 -12.25 -15.97
C ALA A 51 -6.26 -13.27 -14.83
N GLY A 52 -5.28 -14.16 -15.00
CA GLY A 52 -4.91 -15.11 -13.96
C GLY A 52 -3.52 -15.66 -14.22
N THR A 53 -2.83 -15.96 -13.15
CA THR A 53 -1.51 -16.59 -13.21
C THR A 53 -1.39 -17.62 -12.11
N ILE A 54 -0.65 -18.69 -12.38
CA ILE A 54 -0.27 -19.65 -11.36
C ILE A 54 1.22 -19.96 -11.53
N GLY A 55 1.94 -20.11 -10.41
CA GLY A 55 3.34 -20.47 -10.47
C GLY A 55 3.98 -20.62 -9.10
N VAL A 56 5.20 -21.08 -9.11
CA VAL A 56 5.98 -21.43 -7.93
C VAL A 56 7.25 -20.60 -7.87
N GLY A 57 7.54 -20.01 -6.71
CA GLY A 57 8.83 -19.43 -6.37
C GLY A 57 9.52 -20.27 -5.32
N ILE A 58 10.79 -20.63 -5.56
CA ILE A 58 11.63 -21.45 -4.68
C ILE A 58 12.83 -20.63 -4.25
N ARG A 59 13.04 -20.48 -2.93
CA ARG A 59 14.21 -19.80 -2.37
C ARG A 59 15.01 -20.75 -1.48
N VAL A 60 16.32 -20.77 -1.66
CA VAL A 60 17.22 -21.66 -0.95
C VAL A 60 18.38 -20.88 -0.34
N LEU A 61 18.75 -21.20 0.89
CA LEU A 61 19.95 -20.72 1.55
C LEU A 61 20.96 -21.86 1.68
N TYR A 62 22.20 -21.64 1.24
CA TYR A 62 23.26 -22.63 1.32
C TYR A 62 24.38 -22.19 2.27
N ASN A 63 24.73 -23.05 3.23
CA ASN A 63 25.75 -22.83 4.27
C ASN A 63 25.58 -21.57 5.11
N ASN A 64 24.39 -20.97 5.17
CA ASN A 64 24.14 -19.63 5.73
C ASN A 64 25.01 -18.53 5.10
N LEU A 65 25.37 -18.67 3.81
CA LEU A 65 26.23 -17.73 3.08
C LEU A 65 25.62 -17.23 1.78
N GLY A 66 24.79 -18.01 1.11
CA GLY A 66 24.30 -17.65 -0.22
C GLY A 66 22.83 -17.98 -0.41
N TRP A 67 22.05 -16.98 -0.81
CA TRP A 67 20.69 -17.15 -1.28
C TRP A 67 20.67 -17.48 -2.77
N GLY A 68 19.76 -18.37 -3.16
CA GLY A 68 19.37 -18.61 -4.54
C GLY A 68 17.85 -18.59 -4.66
N PHE A 69 17.36 -18.06 -5.77
CA PHE A 69 15.95 -18.01 -6.11
C PHE A 69 15.74 -18.46 -7.55
N ALA A 70 14.71 -19.25 -7.77
CA ALA A 70 14.22 -19.61 -9.10
C ALA A 70 12.71 -19.80 -9.05
N ASP A 71 12.06 -19.65 -10.19
CA ASP A 71 10.61 -19.71 -10.35
C ASP A 71 10.24 -20.49 -11.61
N THR A 72 8.99 -20.97 -11.65
CA THR A 72 8.37 -21.61 -12.81
C THR A 72 6.85 -21.52 -12.72
N ASP A 73 6.19 -21.44 -13.86
CA ASP A 73 4.75 -21.62 -14.06
C ASP A 73 4.39 -23.02 -14.57
N GLU A 74 5.41 -23.84 -14.86
CA GLU A 74 5.25 -25.27 -15.14
C GLU A 74 5.22 -26.06 -13.84
N LEU A 75 4.08 -26.69 -13.53
CA LEU A 75 3.82 -27.31 -12.23
C LEU A 75 4.02 -28.82 -12.18
N GLU A 76 4.60 -29.40 -13.24
CA GLU A 76 4.98 -30.81 -13.29
C GLU A 76 6.15 -31.10 -12.33
N HIS A 77 6.16 -32.29 -11.79
CA HIS A 77 7.17 -32.72 -10.81
C HIS A 77 8.61 -32.51 -11.29
N GLU A 78 8.89 -32.74 -12.59
CA GLU A 78 10.24 -32.56 -13.11
C GLU A 78 10.63 -31.08 -13.20
N SER A 79 9.72 -30.20 -13.64
CA SER A 79 9.96 -28.76 -13.68
C SER A 79 10.23 -28.20 -12.28
N ILE A 80 9.55 -28.71 -11.24
CA ILE A 80 9.82 -28.34 -9.84
C ILE A 80 11.22 -28.82 -9.41
N ARG A 81 11.64 -30.05 -9.80
CA ARG A 81 13.01 -30.53 -9.50
C ARG A 81 14.08 -29.69 -10.17
N GLU A 82 13.89 -29.35 -11.44
CA GLU A 82 14.84 -28.52 -12.20
C GLU A 82 14.91 -27.08 -11.62
N THR A 83 13.77 -26.46 -11.29
CA THR A 83 13.72 -25.15 -10.66
C THR A 83 14.39 -25.16 -9.30
N THR A 84 14.20 -26.24 -8.50
CA THR A 84 14.89 -26.40 -7.22
C THR A 84 16.40 -26.52 -7.40
N LYS A 85 16.87 -27.34 -8.38
CA LYS A 85 18.29 -27.46 -8.71
C LYS A 85 18.91 -26.14 -9.16
N LYS A 86 18.15 -25.33 -9.93
CA LYS A 86 18.55 -23.96 -10.34
C LYS A 86 18.73 -23.05 -9.13
N ALA A 87 17.75 -23.01 -8.21
CA ALA A 87 17.84 -22.24 -6.97
C ALA A 87 19.04 -22.67 -6.12
N LEU A 88 19.27 -23.98 -5.96
CA LEU A 88 20.44 -24.56 -5.27
C LEU A 88 21.77 -24.16 -5.92
N SER A 89 21.86 -24.21 -7.24
CA SER A 89 23.06 -23.82 -7.98
C SER A 89 23.40 -22.34 -7.76
N LEU A 90 22.38 -21.47 -7.81
CA LEU A 90 22.53 -20.03 -7.53
C LEU A 90 22.96 -19.79 -6.07
N ALA A 91 22.35 -20.49 -5.10
CA ALA A 91 22.72 -20.41 -3.70
C ALA A 91 24.18 -20.83 -3.44
N LYS A 92 24.61 -21.95 -4.05
CA LYS A 92 26.02 -22.44 -4.00
C LYS A 92 26.99 -21.44 -4.65
N GLY A 93 26.57 -20.82 -5.77
CA GLY A 93 27.35 -19.77 -6.43
C GLY A 93 27.53 -18.55 -5.52
N ALA A 94 26.42 -18.03 -4.97
CA ALA A 94 26.42 -16.88 -4.07
C ALA A 94 27.20 -17.15 -2.76
N SER A 95 27.17 -18.37 -2.24
CA SER A 95 27.91 -18.72 -1.02
C SER A 95 29.43 -18.55 -1.11
N LYS A 96 29.98 -18.58 -2.33
CA LYS A 96 31.41 -18.33 -2.57
C LYS A 96 31.86 -16.91 -2.23
N LEU A 97 30.91 -15.95 -2.12
CA LEU A 97 31.21 -14.59 -1.68
C LEU A 97 31.55 -14.51 -0.18
N GLY A 98 31.27 -15.55 0.60
CA GLY A 98 31.59 -15.63 2.02
C GLY A 98 30.77 -14.67 2.91
N ILE A 99 29.70 -14.08 2.40
CA ILE A 99 28.85 -13.12 3.15
C ILE A 99 27.90 -13.92 4.05
N LYS A 100 28.07 -13.78 5.37
CA LYS A 100 27.22 -14.48 6.33
C LYS A 100 25.79 -13.93 6.33
N VAL A 101 24.83 -14.83 6.14
CA VAL A 101 23.40 -14.57 6.29
C VAL A 101 22.97 -15.00 7.69
N THR A 102 22.42 -14.08 8.47
CA THR A 102 21.79 -14.36 9.76
C THR A 102 20.30 -14.12 9.62
N ARG A 103 19.48 -15.09 10.04
CA ARG A 103 18.02 -14.96 10.01
C ARG A 103 17.47 -15.01 11.44
N ALA A 104 16.51 -14.12 11.73
CA ALA A 104 15.71 -14.20 12.94
C ALA A 104 14.92 -15.52 12.97
N SER A 105 14.79 -16.10 14.15
CA SER A 105 13.96 -17.29 14.36
C SER A 105 12.48 -16.95 14.21
N GLU A 106 11.71 -17.93 13.76
CA GLU A 106 10.24 -17.81 13.69
C GLU A 106 9.60 -19.12 14.13
N PRO A 107 8.49 -19.11 14.88
CA PRO A 107 7.74 -20.32 15.18
C PRO A 107 7.27 -21.04 13.93
N VAL A 108 7.10 -22.36 14.06
CA VAL A 108 6.49 -23.17 13.01
C VAL A 108 4.97 -22.99 13.03
N TYR A 109 4.40 -22.67 11.86
CA TYR A 109 2.95 -22.52 11.71
C TYR A 109 2.42 -23.56 10.71
N VAL A 110 1.37 -24.28 11.11
CA VAL A 110 0.54 -25.08 10.22
C VAL A 110 -0.87 -24.49 10.31
N ASP A 111 -1.20 -23.63 9.36
CA ASP A 111 -2.37 -22.76 9.53
C ASP A 111 -3.05 -22.43 8.19
N LYS A 112 -4.29 -21.94 8.31
CA LYS A 112 -5.08 -21.40 7.21
C LYS A 112 -5.58 -20.01 7.59
N TRP A 113 -5.50 -19.08 6.65
CA TRP A 113 -6.05 -17.74 6.78
C TRP A 113 -6.82 -17.33 5.53
N GLU A 114 -7.89 -16.53 5.71
CA GLU A 114 -8.67 -16.02 4.58
C GLU A 114 -9.17 -14.61 4.85
N THR A 115 -9.18 -13.78 3.80
CA THR A 115 -9.83 -12.48 3.82
C THR A 115 -11.33 -12.66 4.02
N PRO A 116 -11.96 -11.98 5.00
CA PRO A 116 -13.42 -11.96 5.10
C PRO A 116 -14.05 -11.32 3.88
N VAL A 117 -14.96 -12.07 3.20
CA VAL A 117 -15.70 -11.61 2.03
C VAL A 117 -17.17 -11.83 2.28
N LYS A 118 -18.00 -10.79 2.15
CA LYS A 118 -19.47 -10.91 2.27
C LYS A 118 -20.13 -11.27 0.96
N LYS A 119 -19.62 -10.73 -0.16
CA LYS A 119 -20.21 -10.89 -1.48
C LYS A 119 -19.10 -11.16 -2.51
N ASP A 120 -19.06 -12.41 -3.00
CA ASP A 120 -18.06 -12.83 -4.00
C ASP A 120 -18.23 -12.03 -5.31
N PRO A 121 -17.23 -11.23 -5.71
CA PRO A 121 -17.34 -10.39 -6.89
C PRO A 121 -17.39 -11.18 -8.19
N PHE A 122 -16.80 -12.37 -8.23
CA PHE A 122 -16.76 -13.23 -9.43
C PHE A 122 -18.09 -13.98 -9.67
N ARG A 123 -19.06 -13.88 -8.73
CA ARG A 123 -20.44 -14.37 -8.91
C ARG A 123 -21.41 -13.27 -9.32
N VAL A 124 -20.98 -12.01 -9.32
CA VAL A 124 -21.80 -10.90 -9.80
C VAL A 124 -21.65 -10.82 -11.33
N PRO A 125 -22.77 -10.86 -12.09
CA PRO A 125 -22.71 -10.77 -13.56
C PRO A 125 -21.99 -9.51 -14.04
N THR A 126 -21.20 -9.63 -15.09
CA THR A 126 -20.44 -8.50 -15.67
C THR A 126 -21.39 -7.42 -16.18
N GLU A 127 -22.58 -7.78 -16.68
CA GLU A 127 -23.63 -6.85 -17.09
C GLU A 127 -24.08 -5.95 -15.94
N THR A 128 -24.26 -6.51 -14.74
CA THR A 128 -24.62 -5.72 -13.54
C THR A 128 -23.53 -4.72 -13.18
N LYS A 129 -22.27 -5.12 -13.32
CA LYS A 129 -21.12 -4.23 -13.11
C LYS A 129 -21.08 -3.11 -14.16
N TYR A 130 -21.34 -3.43 -15.42
CA TYR A 130 -21.45 -2.43 -16.49
C TYR A 130 -22.58 -1.43 -16.24
N GLU A 131 -23.79 -1.91 -15.91
CA GLU A 131 -24.94 -1.03 -15.63
C GLU A 131 -24.64 -0.04 -14.52
N TYR A 132 -24.02 -0.49 -13.42
CA TYR A 132 -23.63 0.36 -12.30
C TYR A 132 -22.58 1.43 -12.73
N LEU A 133 -21.55 1.04 -13.46
CA LEU A 133 -20.52 1.98 -13.92
C LEU A 133 -21.03 2.92 -15.03
N GLN A 134 -21.96 2.45 -15.87
CA GLN A 134 -22.61 3.31 -16.86
C GLN A 134 -23.51 4.36 -16.20
N ASP A 135 -24.29 4.00 -15.16
CA ASP A 135 -25.05 4.97 -14.39
C ASP A 135 -24.12 6.03 -13.75
N THR A 136 -23.00 5.57 -13.16
CA THR A 136 -21.95 6.46 -12.63
C THR A 136 -21.45 7.45 -13.68
N THR A 137 -21.04 6.96 -14.87
CA THR A 137 -20.49 7.84 -15.91
C THR A 137 -21.56 8.74 -16.55
N LYS A 138 -22.81 8.28 -16.67
CA LYS A 138 -23.94 9.11 -17.14
C LYS A 138 -24.19 10.31 -16.22
N ARG A 139 -24.14 10.12 -14.91
CA ARG A 139 -24.31 11.19 -13.91
C ARG A 139 -23.22 12.25 -13.94
N MET A 140 -22.04 11.90 -14.49
CA MET A 140 -20.94 12.85 -14.72
C MET A 140 -21.04 13.62 -16.04
N LYS A 141 -22.13 13.46 -16.82
CA LYS A 141 -22.25 14.08 -18.16
C LYS A 141 -22.75 15.53 -18.04
N GLU A 142 -21.86 16.46 -18.36
CA GLU A 142 -22.12 17.90 -18.41
C GLU A 142 -21.41 18.51 -19.62
N ASN A 143 -21.83 19.71 -20.06
CA ASN A 143 -21.34 20.34 -21.30
C ASN A 143 -19.82 20.56 -21.31
N ASP A 144 -19.25 21.01 -20.18
CA ASP A 144 -17.82 21.31 -20.06
C ASP A 144 -16.99 20.08 -19.66
N VAL A 145 -17.62 18.92 -19.41
CA VAL A 145 -16.94 17.68 -19.09
C VAL A 145 -16.38 17.03 -20.33
N VAL A 146 -15.08 16.81 -20.37
CA VAL A 146 -14.33 16.28 -21.53
C VAL A 146 -13.96 14.81 -21.40
N ALA A 147 -13.90 14.28 -20.17
CA ALA A 147 -13.63 12.86 -19.91
C ALA A 147 -14.29 12.38 -18.61
N ARG A 148 -14.78 11.13 -18.64
CA ARG A 148 -15.43 10.46 -17.52
C ARG A 148 -15.01 9.00 -17.51
N ARG A 149 -14.60 8.52 -16.37
CA ARG A 149 -14.23 7.10 -16.21
C ARG A 149 -14.71 6.61 -14.87
N ALA A 150 -15.26 5.40 -14.85
CA ALA A 150 -15.54 4.66 -13.63
C ALA A 150 -14.97 3.23 -13.78
N THR A 151 -14.40 2.68 -12.71
CA THR A 151 -13.72 1.39 -12.73
C THR A 151 -14.03 0.61 -11.45
N MET A 152 -14.19 -0.69 -11.59
CA MET A 152 -14.12 -1.69 -10.52
C MET A 152 -12.97 -2.64 -10.82
N SER A 153 -12.28 -3.08 -9.78
CA SER A 153 -11.26 -4.13 -9.87
C SER A 153 -11.39 -5.11 -8.72
N PHE A 154 -11.17 -6.38 -9.01
CA PHE A 154 -11.24 -7.45 -8.03
C PHE A 154 -10.05 -8.40 -8.23
N ASP A 155 -9.36 -8.72 -7.14
CA ASP A 155 -8.26 -9.67 -7.14
C ASP A 155 -8.55 -10.78 -6.12
N PHE A 156 -8.30 -12.01 -6.54
CA PHE A 156 -8.38 -13.20 -5.71
C PHE A 156 -7.08 -13.97 -5.81
N ILE A 157 -6.46 -14.27 -4.67
CA ILE A 157 -5.15 -14.88 -4.60
C ILE A 157 -5.19 -16.06 -3.63
N GLU A 158 -4.84 -17.24 -4.09
CA GLU A 158 -4.54 -18.39 -3.24
C GLU A 158 -3.02 -18.54 -3.13
N LYS A 159 -2.52 -18.65 -1.90
CA LYS A 159 -1.11 -18.86 -1.63
C LYS A 159 -0.91 -20.10 -0.76
N TYR A 160 -0.01 -20.97 -1.19
CA TYR A 160 0.53 -22.00 -0.33
C TYR A 160 2.01 -21.73 -0.08
N PHE A 161 2.39 -21.67 1.18
CA PHE A 161 3.78 -21.52 1.63
C PHE A 161 4.20 -22.72 2.45
N ALA A 162 5.41 -23.24 2.17
CA ALA A 162 6.05 -24.21 3.05
C ALA A 162 7.56 -23.97 3.11
N ASN A 163 8.17 -24.30 4.24
CA ASN A 163 9.60 -24.19 4.43
C ASN A 163 10.23 -25.43 5.11
N SER A 164 11.55 -25.52 5.05
CA SER A 164 12.32 -26.60 5.67
C SER A 164 12.34 -26.58 7.20
N GLU A 165 11.83 -25.53 7.84
CA GLU A 165 11.64 -25.42 9.29
C GLU A 165 10.33 -26.08 9.75
N GLY A 166 9.44 -26.44 8.81
CA GLY A 166 8.21 -27.20 9.07
C GLY A 166 6.92 -26.38 8.93
N SER A 167 6.97 -25.10 8.62
CA SER A 167 5.76 -24.31 8.39
C SER A 167 5.04 -24.73 7.11
N LYS A 168 3.71 -24.76 7.17
CA LYS A 168 2.78 -25.04 6.06
C LYS A 168 1.59 -24.10 6.21
N ILE A 169 1.48 -23.12 5.33
CA ILE A 169 0.50 -22.06 5.45
C ILE A 169 -0.27 -21.95 4.14
N PHE A 170 -1.60 -21.97 4.23
CA PHE A 170 -2.47 -21.69 3.10
C PHE A 170 -3.25 -20.41 3.36
N GLN A 171 -3.22 -19.48 2.40
CA GLN A 171 -3.96 -18.22 2.51
C GLN A 171 -4.80 -17.96 1.28
N THR A 172 -6.00 -17.43 1.50
CA THR A 172 -6.85 -16.87 0.47
C THR A 172 -7.00 -15.37 0.71
N LEU A 173 -6.54 -14.58 -0.24
CA LEU A 173 -6.59 -13.13 -0.19
C LEU A 173 -7.57 -12.62 -1.23
N SER A 174 -8.45 -11.69 -0.87
CA SER A 174 -9.42 -11.07 -1.76
C SER A 174 -9.38 -9.57 -1.59
N TYR A 175 -9.35 -8.84 -2.70
CA TYR A 175 -9.27 -7.40 -2.74
C TYR A 175 -10.26 -6.82 -3.72
N ALA A 176 -10.81 -5.67 -3.39
CA ALA A 176 -11.73 -4.91 -4.23
C ALA A 176 -11.28 -3.45 -4.32
N GLY A 177 -11.48 -2.88 -5.49
CA GLY A 177 -11.24 -1.46 -5.74
C GLY A 177 -12.36 -0.84 -6.57
N VAL A 178 -12.75 0.38 -6.24
CA VAL A 178 -13.68 1.18 -7.03
C VAL A 178 -13.16 2.61 -7.18
N SER A 179 -13.37 3.20 -8.34
CA SER A 179 -12.94 4.58 -8.60
C SER A 179 -13.82 5.27 -9.64
N ALA A 180 -13.90 6.60 -9.54
CA ALA A 180 -14.43 7.45 -10.58
C ALA A 180 -13.53 8.67 -10.78
N ILE A 181 -13.37 9.08 -12.04
CA ILE A 181 -12.58 10.23 -12.44
C ILE A 181 -13.40 11.04 -13.45
N VAL A 182 -13.47 12.35 -13.24
CA VAL A 182 -14.09 13.29 -14.15
C VAL A 182 -13.13 14.43 -14.45
N ALA A 183 -13.06 14.84 -15.72
CA ALA A 183 -12.27 15.99 -16.14
C ALA A 183 -13.15 16.99 -16.91
N ALA A 184 -12.99 18.27 -16.59
CA ALA A 184 -13.70 19.36 -17.24
C ALA A 184 -12.71 20.42 -17.76
N LYS A 185 -13.07 21.07 -18.87
CA LYS A 185 -12.28 22.14 -19.49
C LYS A 185 -12.91 23.49 -19.22
N GLY A 186 -12.12 24.45 -18.79
CA GLY A 186 -12.52 25.83 -18.58
C GLY A 186 -11.43 26.82 -18.90
N HIS A 187 -11.59 28.06 -18.48
CA HIS A 187 -10.63 29.15 -18.75
C HIS A 187 -9.23 28.88 -18.17
N THR A 188 -9.15 28.11 -17.10
CA THR A 188 -7.90 27.75 -16.41
C THR A 188 -7.26 26.44 -16.92
N GLY A 189 -7.72 25.93 -18.08
CA GLY A 189 -7.32 24.64 -18.61
C GLY A 189 -8.21 23.49 -18.17
N VAL A 190 -7.68 22.26 -18.24
CA VAL A 190 -8.40 21.05 -17.81
C VAL A 190 -8.19 20.84 -16.32
N GLN A 191 -9.29 20.70 -15.59
CA GLN A 191 -9.30 20.32 -14.19
C GLN A 191 -9.80 18.88 -14.02
N ARG A 192 -9.41 18.20 -12.94
CA ARG A 192 -9.77 16.82 -12.63
C ARG A 192 -10.29 16.70 -11.21
N ARG A 193 -11.28 15.83 -11.03
CA ARG A 193 -11.67 15.31 -9.73
C ARG A 193 -11.74 13.80 -9.78
N SER A 194 -11.30 13.17 -8.71
CA SER A 194 -11.34 11.73 -8.56
C SER A 194 -11.81 11.31 -7.17
N ILE A 195 -12.37 10.12 -7.12
CA ILE A 195 -12.63 9.37 -5.88
C ILE A 195 -12.18 7.94 -6.10
N GLN A 196 -11.63 7.34 -5.07
CA GLN A 196 -11.26 5.93 -5.10
C GLN A 196 -11.25 5.34 -3.70
N GLN A 197 -11.56 4.05 -3.61
CA GLN A 197 -11.31 3.24 -2.43
C GLN A 197 -10.89 1.84 -2.87
N ASN A 198 -9.94 1.27 -2.11
CA ASN A 198 -9.48 -0.09 -2.29
C ASN A 198 -9.34 -0.73 -0.91
N THR A 199 -9.80 -1.96 -0.78
CA THR A 199 -9.79 -2.68 0.51
C THR A 199 -9.66 -4.18 0.31
N GLY A 200 -9.35 -4.91 1.37
CA GLY A 200 -9.61 -6.34 1.43
C GLY A 200 -11.12 -6.59 1.49
N GLY A 201 -11.60 -7.62 0.81
CA GLY A 201 -13.02 -7.94 0.75
C GLY A 201 -13.50 -8.28 -0.66
N GLY A 202 -14.78 -8.07 -0.92
CA GLY A 202 -15.42 -8.39 -2.18
C GLY A 202 -16.32 -7.27 -2.72
N TYR A 203 -17.41 -7.67 -3.37
CA TYR A 203 -18.33 -6.73 -4.04
C TYR A 203 -19.07 -5.82 -3.05
N GLU A 204 -19.09 -6.15 -1.77
CA GLU A 204 -19.66 -5.29 -0.73
C GLU A 204 -19.08 -3.88 -0.72
N LEU A 205 -17.80 -3.69 -1.11
CA LEU A 205 -17.21 -2.37 -1.25
C LEU A 205 -17.96 -1.50 -2.27
N VAL A 206 -18.39 -2.09 -3.38
CA VAL A 206 -19.14 -1.38 -4.42
C VAL A 206 -20.47 -0.89 -3.89
N ASP A 207 -21.18 -1.77 -3.13
CA ASP A 207 -22.47 -1.45 -2.54
C ASP A 207 -22.32 -0.33 -1.46
N GLU A 208 -21.21 -0.32 -0.70
CA GLU A 208 -20.94 0.66 0.36
C GLU A 208 -20.49 2.02 -0.16
N MET A 209 -19.81 2.08 -1.32
CA MET A 209 -19.21 3.32 -1.85
C MET A 209 -20.21 4.28 -2.48
N ASP A 210 -21.39 3.86 -2.90
CA ASP A 210 -22.37 4.68 -3.66
C ASP A 210 -21.68 5.57 -4.72
N LEU A 211 -20.92 4.93 -5.61
CA LEU A 211 -20.19 5.65 -6.64
C LEU A 211 -21.07 6.57 -7.53
N PRO A 212 -22.31 6.17 -7.91
CA PRO A 212 -23.22 7.03 -8.66
C PRO A 212 -23.62 8.31 -7.90
N GLY A 213 -23.84 8.23 -6.58
CA GLY A 213 -24.13 9.42 -5.75
C GLY A 213 -22.94 10.35 -5.66
N GLN A 214 -21.77 9.81 -5.37
CA GLN A 214 -20.52 10.58 -5.30
C GLN A 214 -20.09 11.18 -6.66
N ALA A 215 -20.44 10.54 -7.78
CA ALA A 215 -20.17 11.05 -9.12
C ALA A 215 -20.78 12.43 -9.38
N LEU A 216 -21.97 12.69 -8.84
CA LEU A 216 -22.60 14.02 -8.92
C LEU A 216 -21.79 15.09 -8.19
N GLU A 217 -21.27 14.77 -7.00
CA GLU A 217 -20.50 15.73 -6.20
C GLU A 217 -19.14 16.06 -6.84
N ILE A 218 -18.40 15.03 -7.32
CA ILE A 218 -17.12 15.31 -8.00
C ILE A 218 -17.33 16.05 -9.33
N THR A 219 -18.48 15.90 -9.97
CA THR A 219 -18.81 16.66 -11.20
C THR A 219 -19.09 18.12 -10.90
N LYS A 220 -19.85 18.43 -9.86
CA LYS A 220 -20.02 19.81 -9.38
C LYS A 220 -18.68 20.43 -9.01
N ASP A 221 -17.85 19.70 -8.28
CA ASP A 221 -16.52 20.12 -7.89
C ASP A 221 -15.63 20.47 -9.10
N VAL A 222 -15.53 19.57 -10.09
CA VAL A 222 -14.65 19.80 -11.25
C VAL A 222 -15.09 21.00 -12.07
N LEU A 223 -16.39 21.22 -12.22
CA LEU A 223 -16.94 22.41 -12.91
C LEU A 223 -16.61 23.69 -12.13
N ALA A 224 -16.72 23.68 -10.80
CA ALA A 224 -16.33 24.81 -9.95
C ALA A 224 -14.81 25.09 -10.06
N LEU A 225 -13.98 24.05 -10.06
CA LEU A 225 -12.52 24.17 -10.19
C LEU A 225 -12.09 24.85 -11.50
N THR A 226 -12.84 24.70 -12.59
CA THR A 226 -12.53 25.40 -13.87
C THR A 226 -12.54 26.93 -13.75
N ARG A 227 -13.12 27.47 -12.67
CA ARG A 227 -13.26 28.91 -12.43
C ARG A 227 -12.60 29.35 -11.12
N ALA A 228 -12.19 28.39 -10.28
CA ALA A 228 -11.60 28.65 -8.98
C ALA A 228 -10.21 29.34 -9.10
N PRO A 229 -9.88 30.28 -8.21
CA PRO A 229 -8.55 30.88 -8.14
C PRO A 229 -7.51 29.85 -7.65
N THR A 230 -6.24 30.17 -7.87
CA THR A 230 -5.12 29.51 -7.17
C THR A 230 -4.83 30.18 -5.84
N ILE A 231 -4.00 29.57 -5.02
CA ILE A 231 -3.50 30.18 -3.79
C ILE A 231 -2.17 30.94 -4.04
N ASN A 232 -1.91 31.95 -3.22
CA ASN A 232 -0.63 32.65 -3.24
C ASN A 232 0.44 31.85 -2.48
N GLU A 233 1.71 32.03 -2.89
CA GLU A 233 2.83 31.46 -2.14
C GLU A 233 2.96 32.14 -0.77
N GLY A 234 3.22 31.32 0.25
CA GLY A 234 3.39 31.79 1.62
C GLY A 234 3.49 30.64 2.62
N LYS A 235 3.30 30.98 3.89
CA LYS A 235 3.11 30.01 4.97
C LYS A 235 1.71 30.11 5.51
N SER A 236 1.10 28.97 5.76
CA SER A 236 -0.29 28.88 6.24
C SER A 236 -0.51 27.62 7.07
N ASP A 237 -1.51 27.64 7.90
CA ASP A 237 -2.02 26.42 8.50
C ASP A 237 -2.79 25.63 7.42
N ILE A 238 -2.63 24.32 7.44
CA ILE A 238 -3.34 23.44 6.50
C ILE A 238 -4.04 22.30 7.23
N ILE A 239 -5.23 21.97 6.79
CA ILE A 239 -5.92 20.72 7.12
C ILE A 239 -5.86 19.85 5.87
N LEU A 240 -5.30 18.66 5.98
CA LEU A 240 -5.31 17.66 4.91
C LEU A 240 -6.48 16.71 5.13
N SER A 241 -7.22 16.39 4.06
CA SER A 241 -8.21 15.31 4.09
C SER A 241 -7.59 13.95 4.38
N GLY A 242 -8.37 12.99 4.89
CA GLY A 242 -7.85 11.69 5.30
C GLY A 242 -7.14 10.92 4.17
N ASP A 243 -7.65 10.99 2.93
CA ASP A 243 -7.01 10.39 1.75
C ASP A 243 -5.66 11.04 1.41
N GLN A 244 -5.54 12.36 1.58
CA GLN A 244 -4.27 13.07 1.39
C GLN A 244 -3.28 12.75 2.51
N VAL A 245 -3.73 12.64 3.77
CA VAL A 245 -2.90 12.21 4.91
C VAL A 245 -2.42 10.77 4.70
N ALA A 246 -3.28 9.88 4.19
CA ALA A 246 -2.91 8.50 3.88
C ALA A 246 -1.73 8.42 2.89
N LEU A 247 -1.74 9.23 1.82
CA LEU A 247 -0.62 9.30 0.89
C LEU A 247 0.62 9.97 1.52
N GLN A 248 0.43 10.99 2.35
CA GLN A 248 1.54 11.61 3.11
C GLN A 248 2.22 10.58 4.02
N VAL A 249 1.44 9.72 4.70
CA VAL A 249 1.96 8.60 5.50
C VAL A 249 2.71 7.60 4.61
N HIS A 250 2.14 7.21 3.45
CA HIS A 250 2.77 6.30 2.50
C HIS A 250 4.18 6.74 2.14
N GLU A 251 4.31 7.98 1.68
CA GLU A 251 5.55 8.51 1.11
C GLU A 251 6.57 8.93 2.16
N SER A 252 6.14 9.60 3.22
CA SER A 252 7.03 10.18 4.21
C SER A 252 7.25 9.32 5.46
N CYS A 253 6.34 8.36 5.75
CA CYS A 253 6.50 7.43 6.89
C CYS A 253 6.74 5.99 6.43
N GLY A 254 5.94 5.49 5.48
CA GLY A 254 5.95 4.10 5.04
C GLY A 254 7.26 3.68 4.38
N HIS A 255 7.65 4.33 3.30
CA HIS A 255 8.90 4.02 2.60
C HIS A 255 10.17 4.25 3.43
N PRO A 256 10.30 5.32 4.24
CA PRO A 256 11.51 5.53 5.04
C PRO A 256 11.79 4.45 6.07
N ILE A 257 10.76 3.76 6.58
CA ILE A 257 10.92 2.72 7.61
C ILE A 257 11.15 1.32 7.05
N GLU A 258 11.21 1.13 5.72
CA GLU A 258 11.58 -0.16 5.11
C GLU A 258 13.09 -0.40 5.33
N LEU A 259 13.44 -1.38 6.18
CA LEU A 259 14.81 -1.54 6.67
C LEU A 259 15.81 -1.94 5.58
N ASP A 260 15.40 -2.70 4.56
CA ASP A 260 16.23 -3.01 3.40
C ASP A 260 16.62 -1.74 2.62
N ARG A 261 15.68 -0.77 2.49
CA ARG A 261 15.93 0.55 1.92
C ARG A 261 16.93 1.34 2.77
N VAL A 262 16.78 1.34 4.09
CA VAL A 262 17.70 1.97 5.05
C VAL A 262 19.11 1.40 4.90
N LEU A 263 19.24 0.09 4.78
CA LEU A 263 20.49 -0.63 4.60
C LEU A 263 21.10 -0.48 3.18
N GLY A 264 20.38 0.17 2.27
CA GLY A 264 20.86 0.49 0.92
C GLY A 264 20.61 -0.58 -0.14
N TYR A 265 19.77 -1.59 0.12
CA TYR A 265 19.45 -2.65 -0.85
C TYR A 265 18.67 -2.12 -2.07
N GLU A 266 18.06 -0.96 -1.94
CA GLU A 266 17.27 -0.27 -2.98
C GLU A 266 18.00 0.93 -3.60
N ALA A 267 19.25 1.16 -3.26
CA ALA A 267 19.99 2.40 -3.57
C ALA A 267 20.05 2.73 -5.07
N ASN A 268 20.13 1.71 -5.93
CA ASN A 268 20.19 1.90 -7.40
C ASN A 268 18.82 2.03 -8.06
N PHE A 269 17.73 1.72 -7.34
CA PHE A 269 16.36 1.73 -7.88
C PHE A 269 15.61 2.99 -7.47
N ALA A 270 15.43 3.21 -6.17
CA ALA A 270 14.63 4.31 -5.63
C ALA A 270 15.28 5.06 -4.46
N GLY A 271 16.60 4.84 -4.25
CA GLY A 271 17.40 5.57 -3.28
C GLY A 271 17.47 4.92 -1.90
N ARG A 272 17.65 5.75 -0.89
CA ARG A 272 17.86 5.35 0.52
C ARG A 272 16.79 5.96 1.42
N SER A 273 16.98 5.87 2.72
CA SER A 273 16.17 6.54 3.72
C SER A 273 16.99 7.60 4.48
N PHE A 274 16.32 8.65 4.98
CA PHE A 274 16.93 9.56 5.94
C PHE A 274 17.00 8.93 7.34
N LEU A 275 16.19 7.92 7.63
CA LEU A 275 16.20 7.20 8.89
C LEU A 275 17.40 6.24 8.94
N GLN A 276 18.26 6.42 9.97
CA GLN A 276 19.42 5.55 10.17
C GLN A 276 19.24 4.73 11.46
N PRO A 277 19.87 3.53 11.58
CA PRO A 277 19.69 2.66 12.74
C PRO A 277 20.06 3.29 14.09
N ASP A 278 21.01 4.21 14.14
CA ASP A 278 21.41 4.93 15.36
C ASP A 278 20.39 5.96 15.85
N GLN A 279 19.40 6.30 15.03
CA GLN A 279 18.30 7.21 15.35
C GLN A 279 17.11 6.48 16.01
N LEU A 280 17.08 5.12 15.95
CA LEU A 280 16.00 4.31 16.52
C LEU A 280 15.89 4.58 18.04
N GLY A 281 14.70 4.89 18.51
CA GLY A 281 14.41 5.27 19.90
C GLY A 281 14.84 6.67 20.30
N LYS A 282 15.50 7.45 19.42
CA LYS A 282 16.06 8.77 19.73
C LYS A 282 15.42 9.91 18.92
N LEU A 283 15.18 9.71 17.62
CA LEU A 283 14.70 10.75 16.74
C LEU A 283 13.26 11.16 17.11
N GLN A 284 13.06 12.47 17.32
CA GLN A 284 11.72 13.07 17.35
C GLN A 284 11.25 13.22 15.90
N TYR A 285 10.41 12.28 15.47
CA TYR A 285 9.91 12.18 14.10
C TYR A 285 8.75 13.16 13.84
N GLY A 286 7.89 13.34 14.81
CA GLY A 286 6.71 14.18 14.74
C GLY A 286 6.37 14.74 16.13
N SER A 287 5.27 15.50 16.22
CA SER A 287 4.72 15.94 17.48
C SER A 287 4.27 14.76 18.35
N GLU A 288 3.97 14.99 19.62
CA GLU A 288 3.49 13.97 20.55
C GLU A 288 2.16 13.32 20.13
N HIS A 289 1.37 14.00 19.29
CA HIS A 289 0.12 13.48 18.73
C HIS A 289 0.34 12.40 17.67
N VAL A 290 1.51 12.35 17.03
CA VAL A 290 1.80 11.47 15.89
C VAL A 290 2.13 10.06 16.37
N ASN A 291 1.24 9.11 16.06
CA ASN A 291 1.42 7.68 16.26
C ASN A 291 1.25 6.96 14.93
N ILE A 292 2.32 6.36 14.41
CA ILE A 292 2.31 5.58 13.17
C ILE A 292 2.44 4.11 13.50
N VAL A 293 1.45 3.32 13.10
CA VAL A 293 1.43 1.86 13.26
C VAL A 293 1.69 1.15 11.94
N MET A 294 2.33 0.00 12.01
CA MET A 294 2.48 -0.99 10.96
C MET A 294 1.62 -2.19 11.35
N ASP A 295 0.50 -2.42 10.69
CA ASP A 295 -0.48 -3.42 11.11
C ASP A 295 -1.00 -4.23 9.93
N ALA A 296 -0.73 -5.52 9.91
CA ALA A 296 -1.26 -6.45 8.92
C ALA A 296 -2.45 -7.28 9.45
N THR A 297 -2.88 -7.05 10.69
CA THR A 297 -3.95 -7.81 11.34
C THR A 297 -5.34 -7.29 10.95
N LEU A 298 -6.37 -8.14 11.10
CA LEU A 298 -7.77 -7.75 10.91
C LEU A 298 -8.29 -6.79 11.99
N ASP A 299 -7.63 -6.71 13.16
CA ASP A 299 -8.03 -5.83 14.25
C ASP A 299 -8.00 -4.35 13.87
N HIS A 300 -7.14 -4.01 12.91
CA HIS A 300 -7.03 -2.65 12.36
C HIS A 300 -8.00 -2.38 11.19
N GLY A 301 -8.61 -3.42 10.65
CA GLY A 301 -9.50 -3.38 9.49
C GLY A 301 -8.98 -4.22 8.31
N ASN A 302 -9.84 -4.43 7.34
CA ASN A 302 -9.55 -5.27 6.18
C ASN A 302 -8.94 -4.44 5.03
N GLY A 303 -7.75 -3.86 5.24
CA GLY A 303 -7.05 -3.07 4.22
C GLY A 303 -6.28 -3.91 3.21
N LEU A 304 -5.72 -3.25 2.19
CA LEU A 304 -4.88 -3.91 1.17
C LEU A 304 -3.58 -4.51 1.75
N GLY A 305 -3.14 -4.03 2.91
CA GLY A 305 -1.98 -4.56 3.64
C GLY A 305 -2.34 -5.60 4.71
N THR A 306 -3.58 -6.11 4.74
CA THR A 306 -4.04 -7.11 5.71
C THR A 306 -3.85 -8.52 5.16
N PHE A 307 -3.24 -9.39 5.94
CA PHE A 307 -3.01 -10.81 5.64
C PHE A 307 -2.71 -11.59 6.93
N GLY A 308 -2.72 -12.92 6.87
CA GLY A 308 -2.37 -13.76 8.02
C GLY A 308 -0.86 -13.94 8.21
N TYR A 309 -0.15 -14.12 7.12
CA TYR A 309 1.29 -14.41 7.09
C TYR A 309 1.95 -13.72 5.89
N ASP A 310 3.18 -13.26 6.07
CA ASP A 310 4.00 -12.74 4.99
C ASP A 310 4.63 -13.86 4.13
N ASP A 311 5.39 -13.50 3.11
CA ASP A 311 6.01 -14.44 2.18
C ASP A 311 7.33 -15.07 2.70
N GLU A 312 7.67 -14.88 3.98
CA GLU A 312 8.66 -15.65 4.75
C GLU A 312 8.01 -16.56 5.81
N GLY A 313 6.66 -16.63 5.81
CA GLY A 313 5.88 -17.42 6.79
C GLY A 313 5.81 -16.76 8.18
N VAL A 314 6.07 -15.49 8.29
CA VAL A 314 5.98 -14.72 9.54
C VAL A 314 4.54 -14.26 9.76
N LYS A 315 4.00 -14.53 10.94
CA LYS A 315 2.62 -14.15 11.29
C LYS A 315 2.45 -12.64 11.32
N ALA A 316 1.32 -12.16 10.80
CA ALA A 316 0.91 -10.76 10.85
C ALA A 316 0.97 -10.20 12.28
N GLN A 317 1.46 -8.99 12.42
CA GLN A 317 1.66 -8.31 13.69
C GLN A 317 1.25 -6.84 13.58
N ARG A 318 1.00 -6.25 14.75
CA ARG A 318 0.83 -4.81 14.92
C ARG A 318 2.01 -4.27 15.72
N LYS A 319 2.73 -3.30 15.16
CA LYS A 319 3.91 -2.65 15.77
C LYS A 319 3.87 -1.14 15.49
N TYR A 320 4.48 -0.35 16.36
CA TYR A 320 4.68 1.07 16.12
C TYR A 320 5.93 1.33 15.30
N ALA A 321 5.83 2.20 14.31
CA ALA A 321 6.96 2.85 13.65
C ALA A 321 7.31 4.15 14.35
N VAL A 322 6.27 4.94 14.70
CA VAL A 322 6.38 6.15 15.51
C VAL A 322 5.39 6.06 16.66
N LYS A 323 5.83 6.37 17.87
CA LYS A 323 4.99 6.39 19.07
C LYS A 323 5.21 7.68 19.85
N ASN A 324 4.13 8.43 20.10
CA ASN A 324 4.18 9.75 20.73
C ASN A 324 5.25 10.65 20.08
N GLY A 325 5.25 10.69 18.73
CA GLY A 325 6.20 11.42 17.92
C GLY A 325 7.61 10.83 17.82
N LYS A 326 7.96 9.81 18.59
CA LYS A 326 9.30 9.23 18.60
C LYS A 326 9.40 8.04 17.64
N PHE A 327 10.45 8.03 16.81
CA PHE A 327 10.75 6.91 15.91
C PHE A 327 11.20 5.67 16.70
N VAL A 328 10.45 4.54 16.60
CA VAL A 328 10.66 3.35 17.44
C VAL A 328 10.72 2.03 16.66
N GLY A 329 10.50 2.00 15.35
CA GLY A 329 10.46 0.72 14.64
C GLY A 329 10.56 0.81 13.12
N TYR A 330 11.05 -0.28 12.51
CA TYR A 330 11.15 -0.49 11.07
C TYR A 330 10.21 -1.61 10.60
N LEU A 331 9.89 -1.62 9.30
CA LEU A 331 9.44 -2.81 8.59
C LEU A 331 10.67 -3.70 8.32
N MET A 332 10.59 -4.99 8.69
CA MET A 332 11.76 -5.87 8.73
C MET A 332 11.47 -7.25 8.14
N SER A 333 12.49 -7.84 7.51
CA SER A 333 12.54 -9.26 7.17
C SER A 333 13.20 -10.08 8.28
N ARG A 334 13.16 -11.42 8.16
CA ARG A 334 13.93 -12.31 9.03
C ARG A 334 15.44 -12.05 8.93
N GLU A 335 15.93 -11.58 7.77
CA GLU A 335 17.36 -11.29 7.56
C GLU A 335 17.75 -9.90 8.11
N THR A 336 16.87 -8.89 8.01
CA THR A 336 17.21 -7.54 8.41
C THR A 336 16.96 -7.25 9.89
N ALA A 337 16.03 -7.95 10.55
CA ALA A 337 15.72 -7.76 11.96
C ALA A 337 16.96 -7.84 12.89
N PRO A 338 17.88 -8.82 12.75
CA PRO A 338 19.10 -8.87 13.56
C PRO A 338 20.04 -7.65 13.38
N ARG A 339 19.93 -6.92 12.25
CA ARG A 339 20.76 -5.74 11.97
C ARG A 339 20.45 -4.54 12.89
N VAL A 340 19.27 -4.55 13.49
CA VAL A 340 18.83 -3.52 14.44
C VAL A 340 18.58 -4.09 15.85
N GLY A 341 19.10 -5.29 16.13
CA GLY A 341 19.01 -5.93 17.45
C GLY A 341 17.68 -6.63 17.73
N GLU A 342 16.80 -6.75 16.73
CA GLU A 342 15.52 -7.45 16.87
C GLU A 342 15.70 -8.95 16.70
N THR A 343 14.99 -9.73 17.52
CA THR A 343 15.04 -11.19 17.54
C THR A 343 14.05 -11.85 16.57
N ARG A 344 13.05 -11.08 16.11
CA ARG A 344 11.99 -11.53 15.19
C ARG A 344 11.69 -10.48 14.11
N SER A 345 11.27 -10.95 12.94
CA SER A 345 10.66 -10.10 11.92
C SER A 345 9.26 -9.64 12.36
N ASN A 346 8.77 -8.55 11.78
CA ASN A 346 7.40 -8.09 12.01
C ASN A 346 6.42 -8.44 10.86
N GLY A 347 6.81 -9.36 9.97
CA GLY A 347 5.91 -9.96 8.99
C GLY A 347 5.49 -8.99 7.88
N CYS A 348 6.43 -8.61 7.03
CA CYS A 348 6.15 -7.66 5.96
C CYS A 348 6.80 -8.00 4.61
N MET A 349 7.40 -9.19 4.49
CA MET A 349 7.98 -9.65 3.23
C MET A 349 6.89 -10.06 2.25
N ARG A 350 6.88 -9.49 1.05
CA ARG A 350 5.86 -9.79 0.02
C ARG A 350 6.49 -9.87 -1.36
N ALA A 351 5.93 -10.72 -2.22
CA ALA A 351 6.30 -10.85 -3.62
C ALA A 351 5.23 -11.58 -4.45
N GLU A 352 5.30 -11.39 -5.76
CA GLU A 352 4.74 -12.30 -6.76
C GLU A 352 5.53 -13.61 -6.79
N TYR A 353 4.98 -14.72 -7.33
CA TYR A 353 5.69 -16.02 -7.31
C TYR A 353 7.04 -15.97 -8.01
N TYR A 354 7.14 -15.21 -9.10
CA TYR A 354 8.35 -15.12 -9.94
C TYR A 354 9.36 -14.05 -9.47
N LYS A 355 9.19 -13.52 -8.26
CA LYS A 355 10.10 -12.51 -7.69
C LYS A 355 10.56 -12.88 -6.31
N LEU A 356 11.79 -12.48 -6.01
CA LEU A 356 12.34 -12.58 -4.66
C LEU A 356 11.52 -11.70 -3.70
N PRO A 357 11.10 -12.23 -2.53
CA PRO A 357 10.45 -11.41 -1.52
C PRO A 357 11.35 -10.26 -1.04
N ILE A 358 10.74 -9.09 -0.90
CA ILE A 358 11.37 -7.90 -0.31
C ILE A 358 10.42 -7.29 0.73
N ILE A 359 10.96 -6.44 1.59
CA ILE A 359 10.16 -5.71 2.59
C ILE A 359 9.16 -4.80 1.87
N ARG A 360 7.88 -4.90 2.25
CA ARG A 360 6.80 -4.08 1.72
C ARG A 360 5.95 -3.54 2.88
N MET A 361 5.35 -2.37 2.66
CA MET A 361 4.39 -1.84 3.61
C MET A 361 3.21 -2.81 3.79
N THR A 362 2.76 -2.92 5.04
CA THR A 362 1.48 -3.49 5.45
C THR A 362 0.41 -2.37 5.43
N ASN A 363 -0.54 -2.32 6.37
CA ASN A 363 -1.28 -1.10 6.61
C ASN A 363 -0.40 -0.20 7.52
N VAL A 364 0.29 0.75 6.91
CA VAL A 364 1.06 1.76 7.66
C VAL A 364 0.16 2.97 7.85
N SER A 365 -0.25 3.23 9.08
CA SER A 365 -1.38 4.11 9.38
C SER A 365 -1.05 5.14 10.45
N LEU A 366 -1.57 6.35 10.29
CA LEU A 366 -1.69 7.31 11.38
C LEU A 366 -2.87 6.91 12.26
N GLU A 367 -2.65 6.73 13.56
CA GLU A 367 -3.74 6.45 14.49
C GLU A 367 -4.68 7.66 14.62
N PRO A 368 -5.98 7.42 14.85
CA PRO A 368 -6.90 8.52 15.10
C PRO A 368 -6.53 9.29 16.38
N GLY A 369 -6.72 10.59 16.34
CA GLY A 369 -6.64 11.46 17.50
C GLY A 369 -8.01 11.68 18.16
N ASP A 370 -8.16 12.83 18.80
CA ASP A 370 -9.36 13.17 19.59
C ASP A 370 -10.23 14.26 18.96
N TRP A 371 -9.75 14.94 17.92
CA TRP A 371 -10.45 16.08 17.33
C TRP A 371 -11.69 15.65 16.52
N ASP A 372 -12.80 16.32 16.73
CA ASP A 372 -13.89 16.31 15.76
C ASP A 372 -13.47 17.12 14.53
N TYR A 373 -13.94 16.72 13.35
CA TYR A 373 -13.52 17.35 12.11
C TYR A 373 -14.01 18.81 12.00
N ASP A 374 -15.23 19.05 12.40
CA ASP A 374 -15.83 20.40 12.34
C ASP A 374 -15.19 21.31 13.38
N GLU A 375 -14.95 20.82 14.59
CA GLU A 375 -14.21 21.54 15.64
C GLU A 375 -12.78 21.92 15.20
N MET A 376 -12.10 21.03 14.46
CA MET A 376 -10.76 21.31 13.90
C MET A 376 -10.81 22.48 12.90
N ILE A 377 -11.85 22.55 12.07
CA ILE A 377 -12.06 23.65 11.12
C ILE A 377 -12.37 24.94 11.90
N GLU A 378 -13.28 24.91 12.87
CA GLU A 378 -13.68 26.06 13.69
C GLU A 378 -12.50 26.64 14.47
N ASP A 379 -11.60 25.81 14.99
CA ASP A 379 -10.37 26.22 15.68
C ASP A 379 -9.27 26.74 14.73
N THR A 380 -9.42 26.57 13.41
CA THR A 380 -8.46 27.06 12.43
C THR A 380 -8.83 28.48 11.99
N ARG A 381 -8.13 29.48 12.56
CA ARG A 381 -8.44 30.89 12.30
C ARG A 381 -8.26 31.29 10.84
N ASP A 382 -7.15 30.87 10.24
CA ASP A 382 -6.76 31.18 8.86
C ASP A 382 -5.93 30.04 8.27
N GLY A 383 -6.32 29.51 7.14
CA GLY A 383 -5.66 28.33 6.57
C GLY A 383 -6.28 27.84 5.27
N TYR A 384 -5.93 26.61 4.94
CA TYR A 384 -6.51 25.90 3.80
C TYR A 384 -6.89 24.47 4.19
N LEU A 385 -8.08 24.05 3.77
CA LEU A 385 -8.41 22.63 3.66
C LEU A 385 -7.94 22.13 2.28
N MET A 386 -7.13 21.07 2.22
CA MET A 386 -6.58 20.51 0.99
C MET A 386 -7.05 19.05 0.81
N VAL A 387 -7.65 18.75 -0.36
CA VAL A 387 -8.43 17.52 -0.55
C VAL A 387 -7.98 16.77 -1.78
N THR A 388 -7.74 15.48 -1.62
CA THR A 388 -7.40 14.49 -2.63
C THR A 388 -6.11 14.80 -3.39
N ASN A 389 -5.24 13.83 -3.51
CA ASN A 389 -3.98 13.99 -4.21
C ASN A 389 -4.16 14.18 -5.72
N TYR A 390 -3.46 15.17 -6.28
CA TYR A 390 -3.29 15.32 -7.71
C TYR A 390 -1.95 14.77 -8.21
N GLY A 391 -0.89 14.99 -7.43
CA GLY A 391 0.47 14.56 -7.74
C GLY A 391 1.43 14.89 -6.62
N TRP A 392 2.60 14.30 -6.67
CA TRP A 392 3.63 14.50 -5.64
C TRP A 392 5.03 14.35 -6.20
N SER A 393 5.99 14.92 -5.47
CA SER A 393 7.41 14.69 -5.64
C SER A 393 8.05 14.57 -4.26
N ILE A 394 8.93 13.60 -4.11
CA ILE A 394 9.70 13.41 -2.87
C ILE A 394 11.10 12.94 -3.24
N ASP A 395 12.10 13.36 -2.49
CA ASP A 395 13.50 12.99 -2.76
C ASP A 395 13.77 11.51 -2.47
N GLN A 396 14.91 11.02 -2.95
CA GLN A 396 15.32 9.62 -2.78
C GLN A 396 15.48 9.21 -1.31
N LYS A 397 15.75 10.16 -0.41
CA LYS A 397 15.84 9.90 1.03
C LYS A 397 14.50 9.95 1.73
N ARG A 398 13.41 10.37 1.04
CA ARG A 398 12.09 10.61 1.61
C ARG A 398 12.09 11.75 2.65
N TYR A 399 12.94 12.74 2.45
CA TYR A 399 13.19 13.83 3.38
C TYR A 399 12.55 15.14 2.94
N ASN A 400 12.76 15.56 1.68
CA ASN A 400 12.14 16.75 1.11
C ASN A 400 11.00 16.35 0.19
N PHE A 401 9.84 16.96 0.36
CA PHE A 401 8.65 16.63 -0.43
C PHE A 401 7.87 17.87 -0.86
N GLN A 402 7.06 17.65 -1.89
CA GLN A 402 6.03 18.55 -2.39
C GLN A 402 4.83 17.72 -2.82
N PHE A 403 3.62 18.08 -2.34
CA PHE A 403 2.37 17.43 -2.70
C PHE A 403 1.39 18.47 -3.25
N ASN A 404 0.72 18.11 -4.34
CA ASN A 404 -0.33 18.88 -4.97
C ASN A 404 -1.66 18.18 -4.79
N THR A 405 -2.71 18.92 -4.42
CA THR A 405 -4.06 18.39 -4.25
C THR A 405 -4.99 18.84 -5.37
N GLU A 406 -6.04 18.08 -5.65
CA GLU A 406 -6.99 18.39 -6.72
C GLU A 406 -7.77 19.67 -6.42
N LYS A 407 -8.21 19.82 -5.16
CA LYS A 407 -8.95 21.01 -4.71
C LYS A 407 -8.55 21.39 -3.28
N GLY A 408 -8.90 22.60 -2.92
CA GLY A 408 -8.89 23.05 -1.54
C GLY A 408 -9.97 24.10 -1.29
N TYR A 409 -10.04 24.51 -0.04
CA TYR A 409 -10.90 25.61 0.40
C TYR A 409 -10.11 26.55 1.31
N ARG A 410 -10.32 27.83 1.15
CA ARG A 410 -9.84 28.82 2.12
C ARG A 410 -10.61 28.63 3.43
N ILE A 411 -9.88 28.56 4.54
CA ILE A 411 -10.47 28.66 5.87
C ILE A 411 -10.21 30.07 6.38
N LYS A 412 -11.26 30.75 6.85
CA LYS A 412 -11.16 32.10 7.44
C LYS A 412 -12.07 32.19 8.63
N ASN A 413 -11.55 32.64 9.78
CA ASN A 413 -12.27 32.76 11.05
C ASN A 413 -13.04 31.47 11.42
N GLY A 414 -12.41 30.30 11.24
CA GLY A 414 -13.02 29.01 11.58
C GLY A 414 -14.12 28.53 10.61
N SER A 415 -14.22 29.10 9.41
CA SER A 415 -15.24 28.73 8.44
C SER A 415 -14.63 28.41 7.07
N ILE A 416 -15.19 27.38 6.41
CA ILE A 416 -14.85 27.04 5.03
C ILE A 416 -15.41 28.12 4.11
N GLY A 417 -14.53 28.69 3.29
CA GLY A 417 -14.85 29.76 2.35
C GLY A 417 -14.71 29.34 0.89
N GLU A 418 -14.05 30.16 0.09
CA GLU A 418 -13.89 29.98 -1.35
C GLU A 418 -13.11 28.73 -1.70
N MET A 419 -13.57 28.00 -2.73
CA MET A 419 -12.84 26.91 -3.34
C MET A 419 -11.61 27.43 -4.06
N VAL A 420 -10.47 26.72 -3.94
CA VAL A 420 -9.22 26.98 -4.64
C VAL A 420 -8.77 25.74 -5.42
N ARG A 421 -8.16 25.95 -6.60
CA ARG A 421 -7.67 24.87 -7.45
C ARG A 421 -6.21 24.58 -7.20
N GLY A 422 -5.85 23.30 -7.19
CA GLY A 422 -4.48 22.81 -7.19
C GLY A 422 -3.59 23.37 -6.06
N PRO A 423 -4.08 23.51 -4.80
CA PRO A 423 -3.21 23.97 -3.75
C PRO A 423 -2.11 22.94 -3.50
N THR A 424 -0.88 23.45 -3.36
CA THR A 424 0.33 22.65 -3.15
C THR A 424 0.94 23.00 -1.81
N TYR A 425 1.50 22.01 -1.15
CA TYR A 425 2.29 22.21 0.07
C TYR A 425 3.62 21.46 -0.02
N ALA A 426 4.63 21.98 0.67
CA ALA A 426 5.98 21.43 0.67
C ALA A 426 6.62 21.52 2.05
N GLY A 427 7.54 20.60 2.33
CA GLY A 427 8.21 20.57 3.62
C GLY A 427 9.34 19.56 3.70
N ILE A 428 9.92 19.52 4.89
CA ILE A 428 10.90 18.53 5.33
C ILE A 428 10.18 17.57 6.26
N THR A 429 10.30 16.28 6.02
CA THR A 429 9.50 15.24 6.69
C THR A 429 9.41 15.38 8.21
N PRO A 430 10.51 15.46 9.00
CA PRO A 430 10.37 15.60 10.44
C PRO A 430 9.78 16.96 10.87
N GLU A 431 10.11 18.03 10.18
CA GLU A 431 9.58 19.37 10.49
C GLU A 431 8.06 19.40 10.27
N PHE A 432 7.61 18.83 9.15
CA PHE A 432 6.20 18.71 8.82
C PHE A 432 5.42 17.91 9.87
N TRP A 433 5.88 16.72 10.23
CA TRP A 433 5.20 15.90 11.23
C TRP A 433 5.26 16.50 12.64
N ASN A 434 6.31 17.27 12.97
CA ASN A 434 6.38 18.03 14.23
C ASN A 434 5.41 19.22 14.26
N SER A 435 4.95 19.72 13.13
CA SER A 435 3.93 20.77 13.05
C SER A 435 2.49 20.27 13.18
N CYS A 436 2.28 18.95 13.23
CA CYS A 436 0.96 18.34 13.41
C CYS A 436 0.46 18.58 14.84
N ASP A 437 -0.63 19.35 14.98
CA ASP A 437 -1.21 19.70 16.28
C ASP A 437 -2.62 19.18 16.51
N ALA A 438 -3.29 18.69 15.46
CA ALA A 438 -4.61 18.11 15.56
C ALA A 438 -4.78 16.94 14.57
N ILE A 439 -5.34 15.84 15.05
CA ILE A 439 -5.64 14.64 14.27
C ILE A 439 -7.10 14.27 14.55
N GLY A 440 -7.87 14.07 13.49
CA GLY A 440 -9.27 13.69 13.55
C GLY A 440 -9.51 12.40 14.31
N ASN A 441 -10.64 12.30 14.98
CA ASN A 441 -11.02 11.16 15.80
C ASN A 441 -11.40 9.92 14.97
N LYS A 442 -11.71 8.82 15.64
CA LYS A 442 -12.04 7.53 15.02
C LYS A 442 -13.23 7.60 14.06
N LYS A 443 -14.17 8.56 14.22
CA LYS A 443 -15.33 8.69 13.33
C LYS A 443 -14.95 9.14 11.92
N SER A 444 -13.88 9.93 11.80
CA SER A 444 -13.35 10.44 10.53
C SER A 444 -12.18 9.60 9.99
N TRP A 445 -11.76 8.54 10.72
CA TRP A 445 -10.67 7.68 10.32
C TRP A 445 -11.12 6.65 9.29
N VAL A 446 -10.38 6.56 8.18
CA VAL A 446 -10.64 5.60 7.09
C VAL A 446 -9.34 4.88 6.73
N LEU A 447 -9.44 3.57 6.43
CA LEU A 447 -8.33 2.78 5.91
C LEU A 447 -8.35 2.82 4.38
N TRP A 448 -7.47 3.64 3.81
CA TRP A 448 -7.33 3.86 2.37
C TRP A 448 -6.39 2.82 1.74
N GLY A 449 -6.73 2.36 0.53
CA GLY A 449 -5.88 1.43 -0.21
C GLY A 449 -5.05 2.12 -1.30
N THR A 450 -3.77 1.76 -1.38
CA THR A 450 -2.86 2.14 -2.48
C THR A 450 -2.53 0.88 -3.29
N PRO A 451 -3.11 0.72 -4.50
CA PRO A 451 -3.02 -0.55 -5.26
C PRO A 451 -1.72 -0.73 -6.04
N ASN A 452 -0.88 0.30 -6.17
CA ASN A 452 0.24 0.33 -7.11
C ASN A 452 1.55 0.86 -6.52
N CYS A 453 1.90 0.45 -5.30
CA CYS A 453 3.17 0.84 -4.69
C CYS A 453 4.35 0.11 -5.36
N GLY A 454 5.22 0.85 -6.05
CA GLY A 454 6.43 0.33 -6.68
C GLY A 454 7.62 0.27 -5.73
N LYS A 455 8.46 -0.76 -5.82
CA LYS A 455 9.71 -0.91 -5.09
C LYS A 455 10.67 -1.86 -5.82
N GLY A 456 11.94 -1.83 -5.50
CA GLY A 456 13.02 -2.73 -5.95
C GLY A 456 14.06 -2.97 -4.86
N GLN A 457 15.05 -3.79 -5.07
CA GLN A 457 15.35 -4.68 -6.18
C GLN A 457 15.07 -6.13 -5.79
N PRO A 458 14.45 -6.95 -6.63
CA PRO A 458 13.99 -6.68 -7.99
C PRO A 458 12.75 -5.79 -8.02
N GLY A 459 12.56 -5.04 -9.15
CA GLY A 459 11.40 -4.17 -9.33
C GLY A 459 10.09 -4.94 -9.27
N GLN A 460 9.17 -4.51 -8.43
CA GLN A 460 7.84 -5.11 -8.25
C GLN A 460 6.83 -4.09 -7.75
N THR A 461 5.56 -4.33 -8.05
CA THR A 461 4.43 -3.55 -7.55
C THR A 461 3.67 -4.36 -6.51
N MET A 462 3.22 -3.69 -5.43
CA MET A 462 2.44 -4.32 -4.38
C MET A 462 1.36 -3.38 -3.86
N ILE A 463 0.26 -3.95 -3.44
CA ILE A 463 -0.84 -3.24 -2.78
C ILE A 463 -0.50 -2.98 -1.30
N THR A 464 -0.88 -1.81 -0.78
CA THR A 464 -0.64 -1.39 0.61
C THR A 464 -1.84 -0.63 1.17
N GLY A 465 -2.00 -0.59 2.49
CA GLY A 465 -3.06 0.16 3.14
C GLY A 465 -2.52 1.30 4.03
N HIS A 466 -3.32 2.37 4.19
CA HIS A 466 -2.97 3.51 5.02
C HIS A 466 -4.19 4.08 5.70
N GLY A 467 -4.31 3.86 6.99
CA GLY A 467 -5.36 4.47 7.79
C GLY A 467 -4.99 5.91 8.15
N ALA A 468 -5.95 6.81 8.01
CA ALA A 468 -5.77 8.20 8.39
C ALA A 468 -7.10 8.91 8.63
N SER A 469 -7.05 9.94 9.47
CA SER A 469 -8.09 10.96 9.63
C SER A 469 -7.62 12.29 9.05
N PRO A 470 -8.50 13.24 8.75
CA PRO A 470 -8.11 14.61 8.49
C PRO A 470 -7.19 15.13 9.59
N SER A 471 -6.12 15.82 9.22
CA SER A 471 -5.10 16.27 10.19
C SER A 471 -4.62 17.67 9.86
N ARG A 472 -4.35 18.47 10.91
CA ARG A 472 -3.88 19.84 10.80
C ARG A 472 -2.39 19.95 11.03
N PHE A 473 -1.74 20.77 10.18
CA PHE A 473 -0.33 21.10 10.24
C PHE A 473 -0.13 22.61 10.23
N ARG A 474 0.67 23.14 11.13
CA ARG A 474 0.83 24.57 11.33
C ARG A 474 1.99 25.15 10.52
N ASN A 475 1.81 26.35 10.02
CA ASN A 475 2.84 27.17 9.41
C ASN A 475 3.61 26.48 8.25
N ILE A 476 2.88 25.77 7.39
CA ILE A 476 3.40 25.03 6.25
C ILE A 476 3.57 25.94 5.03
N ARG A 477 4.65 25.74 4.25
CA ARG A 477 4.84 26.40 2.96
C ARG A 477 3.79 25.90 1.98
N VAL A 478 3.03 26.85 1.42
CA VAL A 478 1.96 26.60 0.45
C VAL A 478 2.12 27.47 -0.78
N PHE A 479 1.64 27.00 -1.94
CA PHE A 479 1.64 27.74 -3.20
C PHE A 479 0.63 27.13 -4.17
N GLY A 480 0.22 27.90 -5.18
CA GLY A 480 -0.63 27.37 -6.26
C GLY A 480 0.17 26.52 -7.24
N ALA A 481 -0.48 25.51 -7.84
CA ALA A 481 0.10 24.83 -9.00
C ALA A 481 0.25 25.82 -10.16
N SER A 482 1.43 25.84 -10.77
CA SER A 482 1.72 26.62 -11.99
C SER A 482 0.99 26.08 -13.21
#